data_7f4df309f082af0c0d449d96f4647806
#
_entry.id   7f4df309f082af0c0d449d96f4647806
#
_cell.length_a   1.000
_cell.length_b   1.000
_cell.length_c   1.000
_cell.angle_alpha   90.00
_cell.angle_beta   90.00
_cell.angle_gamma   90.00
#
_symmetry.space_group_name_H-M   'P 1'
#
loop_
_entity.id
_entity.type
_entity.pdbx_description
1 polymer ?
#
loop_
_entity_poly.entity_id
_entity_poly.type
_entity_poly.pdbx_seq_one_letter_code
_entity_poly.pdbx_strand_id
1 'polypeptide(L)'
;MSIDDAKVTKYVQQLASKYNTFGRKRSFKTSSGDTIEIGGGDYGWVVSKKNEKAQLLSDLEGGKPVEREPVYEQTALYRGADDIGNTYIEIDYTKQHMWYYKDGALQMESDFVSGNLARQNGSVDGVYKIVYKQKNATLVGEGYSSPVSYFMPFAYNIGIHDAGWRDTFGGTIYKTSGSHGCINVPPAFAEQLFNAVDKGTPVVAYYREAVTLTNNAAKMSNAYSYVAPNAAQ
;
A
#
# COMPACT_ATOMS: atom_id res chain seq x y z
N MET A 1 -18.22 -36.46 20.43
CA MET A 1 -18.93 -35.44 19.65
C MET A 1 -18.32 -35.41 18.24
N SER A 2 -19.12 -35.56 17.16
CA SER A 2 -18.56 -35.49 15.79
C SER A 2 -18.58 -34.04 15.35
N ILE A 3 -17.42 -33.49 15.03
CA ILE A 3 -17.29 -32.12 14.52
C ILE A 3 -17.44 -32.17 12.99
N ASP A 4 -18.36 -31.39 12.45
CA ASP A 4 -18.60 -31.29 11.01
C ASP A 4 -17.59 -30.31 10.36
N ASP A 5 -16.57 -30.88 9.71
CA ASP A 5 -15.48 -30.14 9.06
C ASP A 5 -15.99 -29.14 8.00
N ALA A 6 -17.07 -29.46 7.28
CA ALA A 6 -17.62 -28.57 6.27
C ALA A 6 -18.27 -27.32 6.89
N LYS A 7 -18.96 -27.49 8.03
CA LYS A 7 -19.52 -26.36 8.77
C LYS A 7 -18.42 -25.45 9.35
N VAL A 8 -17.35 -26.04 9.89
CA VAL A 8 -16.18 -25.28 10.37
C VAL A 8 -15.55 -24.48 9.21
N THR A 9 -15.33 -25.10 8.07
CA THR A 9 -14.78 -24.42 6.89
C THR A 9 -15.66 -23.26 6.45
N LYS A 10 -16.99 -23.46 6.38
CA LYS A 10 -17.95 -22.40 6.03
C LYS A 10 -17.93 -21.24 7.03
N TYR A 11 -17.87 -21.55 8.33
CA TYR A 11 -17.78 -20.52 9.37
C TYR A 11 -16.52 -19.68 9.23
N VAL A 12 -15.35 -20.31 9.02
CA VAL A 12 -14.08 -19.58 8.83
C VAL A 12 -14.12 -18.70 7.58
N GLN A 13 -14.77 -19.15 6.49
CA GLN A 13 -14.98 -18.31 5.30
C GLN A 13 -15.84 -17.09 5.60
N GLN A 14 -16.92 -17.26 6.37
CA GLN A 14 -17.77 -16.14 6.80
C GLN A 14 -17.00 -15.16 7.72
N LEU A 15 -16.21 -15.70 8.66
CA LEU A 15 -15.35 -14.90 9.53
C LEU A 15 -14.36 -14.06 8.70
N ALA A 16 -13.64 -14.69 7.77
CA ALA A 16 -12.72 -13.99 6.86
C ALA A 16 -13.44 -12.92 6.03
N SER A 17 -14.61 -13.23 5.47
CA SER A 17 -15.40 -12.24 4.71
C SER A 17 -15.81 -11.04 5.57
N LYS A 18 -16.10 -11.25 6.85
CA LYS A 18 -16.51 -10.18 7.78
C LYS A 18 -15.34 -9.29 8.21
N TYR A 19 -14.19 -9.88 8.51
CA TYR A 19 -13.08 -9.20 9.19
C TYR A 19 -11.91 -8.81 8.28
N ASN A 20 -11.79 -9.38 7.07
CA ASN A 20 -10.75 -8.96 6.14
C ASN A 20 -11.04 -7.55 5.62
N THR A 21 -10.00 -6.71 5.62
CA THR A 21 -10.04 -5.36 5.05
C THR A 21 -9.08 -5.19 3.86
N PHE A 22 -8.26 -6.20 3.58
CA PHE A 22 -7.34 -6.23 2.44
C PHE A 22 -8.04 -5.85 1.13
N GLY A 23 -7.50 -4.84 0.43
CA GLY A 23 -8.00 -4.37 -0.86
C GLY A 23 -9.39 -3.73 -0.87
N ARG A 24 -10.08 -3.61 0.28
CA ARG A 24 -11.41 -3.00 0.35
C ARG A 24 -11.35 -1.51 0.04
N LYS A 25 -12.47 -0.97 -0.44
CA LYS A 25 -12.68 0.48 -0.52
C LYS A 25 -12.76 1.09 0.87
N ARG A 26 -12.14 2.24 1.02
CA ARG A 26 -12.12 3.06 2.23
C ARG A 26 -12.48 4.49 1.87
N SER A 27 -13.25 5.14 2.70
CA SER A 27 -13.44 6.59 2.64
C SER A 27 -12.22 7.24 3.29
N PHE A 28 -11.51 8.06 2.55
CA PHE A 28 -10.28 8.72 3.02
C PHE A 28 -10.37 10.22 2.87
N LYS A 29 -10.16 10.94 3.99
CA LYS A 29 -10.09 12.40 3.99
C LYS A 29 -8.68 12.83 3.63
N THR A 30 -8.54 13.48 2.48
CA THR A 30 -7.24 13.91 1.96
C THR A 30 -6.71 15.14 2.69
N SER A 31 -5.39 15.36 2.62
CA SER A 31 -4.73 16.59 3.10
C SER A 31 -5.23 17.86 2.41
N SER A 32 -5.89 17.72 1.26
CA SER A 32 -6.55 18.84 0.56
C SER A 32 -7.94 19.16 1.08
N GLY A 33 -8.47 18.37 2.04
CA GLY A 33 -9.73 18.60 2.72
C GLY A 33 -10.96 17.92 2.09
N ASP A 34 -10.84 17.34 0.90
CA ASP A 34 -11.87 16.52 0.26
C ASP A 34 -11.83 15.07 0.74
N THR A 35 -12.92 14.34 0.51
CA THR A 35 -13.01 12.91 0.83
C THR A 35 -13.06 12.12 -0.47
N ILE A 36 -12.23 11.09 -0.57
CA ILE A 36 -12.17 10.19 -1.72
C ILE A 36 -12.46 8.75 -1.31
N GLU A 37 -12.93 7.94 -2.26
CA GLU A 37 -12.98 6.49 -2.12
C GLU A 37 -11.69 5.90 -2.66
N ILE A 38 -10.90 5.25 -1.80
CA ILE A 38 -9.64 4.58 -2.16
C ILE A 38 -9.74 3.09 -1.91
N GLY A 39 -9.27 2.29 -2.85
CA GLY A 39 -9.24 0.83 -2.73
C GLY A 39 -8.09 0.22 -3.52
N GLY A 40 -8.00 -1.11 -3.51
CA GLY A 40 -6.84 -1.82 -4.05
C GLY A 40 -5.66 -1.81 -3.10
N GLY A 41 -4.50 -2.21 -3.61
CA GLY A 41 -3.31 -2.40 -2.80
C GLY A 41 -3.34 -3.69 -1.99
N ASP A 42 -2.41 -3.81 -1.06
CA ASP A 42 -2.18 -5.01 -0.26
C ASP A 42 -2.23 -4.75 1.26
N TYR A 43 -2.71 -3.58 1.66
CA TYR A 43 -2.89 -3.24 3.07
C TYR A 43 -4.21 -3.74 3.63
N GLY A 44 -4.19 -4.12 4.90
CA GLY A 44 -5.40 -4.48 5.64
C GLY A 44 -5.26 -5.80 6.40
N TRP A 45 -6.32 -6.15 7.12
CA TRP A 45 -6.44 -7.39 7.88
C TRP A 45 -6.76 -8.57 6.96
N VAL A 46 -6.09 -9.70 7.17
CA VAL A 46 -6.36 -10.97 6.47
C VAL A 46 -6.40 -12.10 7.48
N VAL A 47 -7.56 -12.74 7.63
CA VAL A 47 -7.71 -13.96 8.44
C VAL A 47 -7.02 -15.13 7.74
N SER A 48 -6.14 -15.82 8.43
CA SER A 48 -5.52 -17.06 7.96
C SER A 48 -6.53 -18.20 7.99
N LYS A 49 -7.24 -18.43 6.89
CA LYS A 49 -8.31 -19.45 6.83
C LYS A 49 -7.80 -20.83 7.25
N LYS A 50 -6.57 -21.19 6.89
CA LYS A 50 -5.94 -22.48 7.24
C LYS A 50 -5.72 -22.58 8.76
N ASN A 51 -5.03 -21.60 9.32
CA ASN A 51 -4.64 -21.62 10.74
C ASN A 51 -5.84 -21.38 11.66
N GLU A 52 -6.77 -20.50 11.24
CA GLU A 52 -8.02 -20.27 11.98
C GLU A 52 -8.88 -21.53 12.02
N LYS A 53 -8.96 -22.28 10.91
CA LYS A 53 -9.69 -23.56 10.88
C LYS A 53 -9.06 -24.55 11.85
N ALA A 54 -7.74 -24.72 11.83
CA ALA A 54 -7.02 -25.63 12.72
C ALA A 54 -7.22 -25.24 14.19
N GLN A 55 -7.12 -23.96 14.51
CA GLN A 55 -7.31 -23.46 15.86
C GLN A 55 -8.75 -23.68 16.35
N LEU A 56 -9.74 -23.39 15.48
CA LEU A 56 -11.15 -23.56 15.83
C LEU A 56 -11.50 -25.04 16.07
N LEU A 57 -10.95 -25.96 15.28
CA LEU A 57 -11.11 -27.40 15.53
C LEU A 57 -10.54 -27.79 16.91
N SER A 58 -9.35 -27.32 17.25
CA SER A 58 -8.73 -27.57 18.56
C SER A 58 -9.58 -27.00 19.71
N ASP A 59 -10.11 -25.79 19.55
CA ASP A 59 -10.98 -25.14 20.54
C ASP A 59 -12.27 -25.96 20.79
N LEU A 60 -12.88 -26.47 19.71
CA LEU A 60 -14.09 -27.30 19.77
C LEU A 60 -13.81 -28.66 20.41
N GLU A 61 -12.67 -29.30 20.13
CA GLU A 61 -12.23 -30.54 20.78
C GLU A 61 -11.98 -30.35 22.26
N GLY A 62 -11.50 -29.17 22.67
CA GLY A 62 -11.30 -28.81 24.07
C GLY A 62 -12.57 -28.70 24.88
N GLY A 63 -13.73 -28.53 24.23
CA GLY A 63 -15.06 -28.55 24.85
C GLY A 63 -15.34 -27.41 25.84
N LYS A 64 -14.52 -26.37 25.86
CA LYS A 64 -14.66 -25.19 26.71
C LYS A 64 -14.95 -23.95 25.89
N PRO A 65 -15.78 -23.00 26.38
CA PRO A 65 -15.92 -21.71 25.75
C PRO A 65 -14.56 -20.98 25.65
N VAL A 66 -14.26 -20.47 24.46
CA VAL A 66 -13.02 -19.70 24.20
C VAL A 66 -13.42 -18.35 23.62
N GLU A 67 -12.88 -17.28 24.20
CA GLU A 67 -12.95 -15.92 23.67
C GLU A 67 -11.56 -15.53 23.21
N ARG A 68 -11.39 -15.32 21.91
CA ARG A 68 -10.13 -14.94 21.30
C ARG A 68 -10.33 -14.23 19.98
N GLU A 69 -9.28 -13.60 19.53
CA GLU A 69 -9.21 -13.06 18.19
C GLU A 69 -8.99 -14.17 17.15
N PRO A 70 -9.46 -13.95 15.91
CA PRO A 70 -9.08 -14.83 14.78
C PRO A 70 -7.57 -14.90 14.59
N VAL A 71 -7.10 -16.01 14.05
CA VAL A 71 -5.69 -16.13 13.63
C VAL A 71 -5.52 -15.38 12.31
N TYR A 72 -4.69 -14.34 12.32
CA TYR A 72 -4.43 -13.51 11.15
C TYR A 72 -3.18 -13.96 10.41
N GLU A 73 -3.22 -13.88 9.10
CA GLU A 73 -2.09 -14.00 8.18
C GLU A 73 -1.40 -12.64 8.01
N GLN A 74 -2.20 -11.57 7.99
CA GLN A 74 -1.74 -10.19 7.90
C GLN A 74 -2.57 -9.31 8.82
N THR A 75 -1.91 -8.35 9.45
CA THR A 75 -2.54 -7.32 10.29
C THR A 75 -2.34 -5.94 9.71
N ALA A 76 -3.27 -5.02 9.97
CA ALA A 76 -3.12 -3.58 9.83
C ALA A 76 -2.69 -2.96 11.18
N LEU A 77 -2.28 -1.69 11.16
CA LEU A 77 -1.91 -0.97 12.39
C LEU A 77 -3.12 -0.71 13.31
N TYR A 78 -4.27 -0.44 12.71
CA TYR A 78 -5.50 -0.11 13.43
C TYR A 78 -6.60 -1.11 13.12
N ARG A 79 -7.57 -1.23 14.04
CA ARG A 79 -8.73 -2.08 13.90
C ARG A 79 -9.95 -1.28 13.45
N GLY A 80 -10.89 -2.00 12.81
CA GLY A 80 -12.17 -1.43 12.41
C GLY A 80 -12.22 -1.01 10.96
N ALA A 81 -13.18 -0.17 10.62
CA ALA A 81 -13.42 0.29 9.26
C ALA A 81 -12.32 1.23 8.77
N ASP A 82 -11.74 2.01 9.68
CA ASP A 82 -10.58 2.85 9.43
C ASP A 82 -9.31 2.16 9.93
N ASP A 83 -8.83 1.19 9.15
CA ASP A 83 -7.61 0.46 9.45
C ASP A 83 -6.33 1.20 9.03
N ILE A 84 -6.44 2.34 8.33
CA ILE A 84 -5.34 3.26 8.03
C ILE A 84 -4.93 4.03 9.29
N GLY A 85 -5.92 4.52 10.05
CA GLY A 85 -5.72 5.29 11.26
C GLY A 85 -5.13 6.67 11.00
N ASN A 86 -4.32 7.16 11.95
CA ASN A 86 -3.81 8.52 11.99
C ASN A 86 -2.28 8.64 11.83
N THR A 87 -1.60 7.52 11.51
CA THR A 87 -0.16 7.49 11.17
C THR A 87 -0.01 6.85 9.80
N TYR A 88 0.29 7.65 8.77
CA TYR A 88 0.35 7.19 7.39
C TYR A 88 1.15 8.16 6.49
N ILE A 89 1.55 7.67 5.32
CA ILE A 89 2.04 8.47 4.20
C ILE A 89 0.88 8.63 3.21
N GLU A 90 0.57 9.86 2.82
CA GLU A 90 -0.37 10.19 1.76
C GLU A 90 0.40 10.62 0.50
N ILE A 91 0.05 10.06 -0.66
CA ILE A 91 0.69 10.33 -1.95
C ILE A 91 -0.38 10.73 -2.97
N ASP A 92 -0.45 12.00 -3.32
CA ASP A 92 -1.31 12.52 -4.37
C ASP A 92 -0.53 12.60 -5.69
N TYR A 93 -0.72 11.62 -6.56
CA TYR A 93 -0.01 11.55 -7.85
C TYR A 93 -0.40 12.67 -8.82
N THR A 94 -1.60 13.21 -8.72
CA THR A 94 -2.03 14.31 -9.58
C THR A 94 -1.37 15.61 -9.18
N LYS A 95 -1.25 15.85 -7.86
CA LYS A 95 -0.55 17.02 -7.32
C LYS A 95 0.97 16.86 -7.33
N GLN A 96 1.47 15.63 -7.42
CA GLN A 96 2.89 15.29 -7.23
C GLN A 96 3.41 15.79 -5.88
N HIS A 97 2.58 15.62 -4.84
CA HIS A 97 2.88 16.04 -3.47
C HIS A 97 2.53 14.94 -2.48
N MET A 98 3.35 14.75 -1.44
CA MET A 98 3.13 13.79 -0.37
C MET A 98 3.22 14.44 0.99
N TRP A 99 2.48 13.84 1.93
CA TRP A 99 2.44 14.20 3.33
C TRP A 99 2.71 12.96 4.20
N TYR A 100 3.42 13.15 5.30
CA TYR A 100 3.55 12.14 6.34
C TYR A 100 2.91 12.64 7.62
N TYR A 101 1.96 11.88 8.11
CA TYR A 101 1.29 12.10 9.38
C TYR A 101 1.74 11.07 10.41
N LYS A 102 1.90 11.49 11.67
CA LYS A 102 2.10 10.63 12.82
C LYS A 102 1.18 11.08 13.93
N ASP A 103 0.39 10.14 14.45
CA ASP A 103 -0.59 10.37 15.52
C ASP A 103 -1.54 11.55 15.23
N GLY A 104 -1.94 11.70 13.96
CA GLY A 104 -2.83 12.75 13.48
C GLY A 104 -2.18 14.10 13.22
N ALA A 105 -0.89 14.26 13.52
CA ALA A 105 -0.16 15.50 13.26
C ALA A 105 0.70 15.39 11.99
N LEU A 106 0.62 16.41 11.11
CA LEU A 106 1.52 16.53 9.98
C LEU A 106 2.96 16.70 10.47
N GLN A 107 3.84 15.81 10.05
CA GLN A 107 5.25 15.83 10.43
C GLN A 107 6.11 16.46 9.34
N MET A 108 5.84 16.11 8.08
CA MET A 108 6.61 16.60 6.95
C MET A 108 5.82 16.44 5.65
N GLU A 109 6.18 17.21 4.64
CA GLU A 109 5.61 17.16 3.31
C GLU A 109 6.67 17.49 2.26
N SER A 110 6.49 17.03 1.02
CA SER A 110 7.40 17.30 -0.09
C SER A 110 6.74 17.10 -1.43
N ASP A 111 7.18 17.87 -2.41
CA ASP A 111 6.97 17.53 -3.81
C ASP A 111 7.81 16.30 -4.19
N PHE A 112 7.32 15.54 -5.17
CA PHE A 112 7.99 14.36 -5.69
C PHE A 112 7.84 14.24 -7.21
N VAL A 113 8.50 13.25 -7.82
CA VAL A 113 8.25 12.82 -9.20
C VAL A 113 7.90 11.35 -9.22
N SER A 114 6.68 11.02 -9.65
CA SER A 114 6.21 9.64 -9.80
C SER A 114 6.54 9.04 -11.17
N GLY A 115 6.02 7.84 -11.43
CA GLY A 115 6.21 7.09 -12.66
C GLY A 115 5.73 7.81 -13.92
N ASN A 116 6.45 7.62 -15.02
CA ASN A 116 6.22 8.26 -16.31
C ASN A 116 4.97 7.70 -17.00
N LEU A 117 3.90 8.49 -17.08
CA LEU A 117 2.65 8.06 -17.71
C LEU A 117 2.80 7.85 -19.22
N ALA A 118 3.54 8.71 -19.93
CA ALA A 118 3.74 8.58 -21.38
C ALA A 118 4.49 7.29 -21.76
N ARG A 119 5.29 6.74 -20.84
CA ARG A 119 6.00 5.47 -21.01
C ARG A 119 5.29 4.28 -20.37
N GLN A 120 4.04 4.44 -19.95
CA GLN A 120 3.27 3.40 -19.24
C GLN A 120 3.94 2.89 -17.95
N ASN A 121 4.75 3.72 -17.29
CA ASN A 121 5.41 3.44 -16.03
C ASN A 121 4.68 4.09 -14.85
N GLY A 122 3.39 4.39 -14.97
CA GLY A 122 2.63 5.05 -13.91
C GLY A 122 2.77 4.34 -12.57
N SER A 123 2.92 5.12 -11.51
CA SER A 123 2.94 4.62 -10.14
C SER A 123 1.57 4.09 -9.74
N VAL A 124 1.53 3.12 -8.83
CA VAL A 124 0.33 2.35 -8.52
C VAL A 124 -0.51 3.03 -7.45
N ASP A 125 -1.81 3.17 -7.70
CA ASP A 125 -2.79 3.63 -6.72
C ASP A 125 -3.24 2.49 -5.80
N GLY A 126 -3.69 2.83 -4.61
CA GLY A 126 -4.16 1.87 -3.61
C GLY A 126 -3.71 2.19 -2.19
N VAL A 127 -4.02 1.28 -1.28
CA VAL A 127 -3.54 1.35 0.10
C VAL A 127 -2.52 0.24 0.33
N TYR A 128 -1.32 0.64 0.68
CA TYR A 128 -0.15 -0.21 0.86
C TYR A 128 0.47 0.01 2.25
N LYS A 129 1.67 -0.53 2.47
CA LYS A 129 2.48 -0.29 3.67
C LYS A 129 3.96 -0.27 3.31
N ILE A 130 4.75 0.42 4.09
CA ILE A 130 6.22 0.30 4.01
C ILE A 130 6.60 -1.16 4.31
N VAL A 131 7.17 -1.86 3.34
CA VAL A 131 7.50 -3.29 3.44
C VAL A 131 8.79 -3.50 4.21
N TYR A 132 9.81 -2.70 3.90
CA TYR A 132 11.08 -2.62 4.60
C TYR A 132 11.75 -1.27 4.34
N LYS A 133 12.89 -1.03 4.98
CA LYS A 133 13.73 0.15 4.75
C LYS A 133 15.15 -0.31 4.46
N GLN A 134 15.80 0.29 3.47
CA GLN A 134 17.17 -0.06 3.09
C GLN A 134 17.98 1.19 2.80
N LYS A 135 19.16 1.29 3.44
CA LYS A 135 20.18 2.29 3.08
C LYS A 135 21.09 1.75 1.99
N ASN A 136 21.60 2.66 1.15
CA ASN A 136 22.58 2.37 0.10
C ASN A 136 22.14 1.20 -0.81
N ALA A 137 20.91 1.30 -1.31
CA ALA A 137 20.35 0.34 -2.25
C ALA A 137 20.78 0.68 -3.69
N THR A 138 20.89 -0.35 -4.52
CA THR A 138 21.01 -0.16 -5.97
C THR A 138 19.72 -0.64 -6.62
N LEU A 139 18.97 0.28 -7.24
CA LEU A 139 17.74 -0.03 -7.93
C LEU A 139 18.07 -0.42 -9.38
N VAL A 140 17.75 -1.66 -9.75
CA VAL A 140 18.06 -2.22 -11.07
C VAL A 140 16.77 -2.51 -11.81
N GLY A 141 16.70 -2.09 -13.05
CA GLY A 141 15.62 -2.40 -13.98
C GLY A 141 16.13 -2.44 -15.43
N GLU A 142 15.23 -2.64 -16.38
CA GLU A 142 15.59 -2.69 -17.79
C GLU A 142 16.23 -1.36 -18.22
N GLY A 143 17.51 -1.42 -18.59
CA GLY A 143 18.27 -0.27 -19.07
C GLY A 143 18.72 0.74 -18.02
N TYR A 144 18.59 0.45 -16.71
CA TYR A 144 19.11 1.32 -15.68
C TYR A 144 19.65 0.58 -14.44
N SER A 145 20.60 1.24 -13.78
CA SER A 145 21.10 0.87 -12.45
C SER A 145 21.35 2.18 -11.69
N SER A 146 20.57 2.42 -10.64
CA SER A 146 20.57 3.70 -9.90
C SER A 146 20.89 3.45 -8.43
N PRO A 147 22.04 3.88 -7.94
CA PRO A 147 22.31 3.88 -6.50
C PRO A 147 21.45 4.94 -5.82
N VAL A 148 20.89 4.59 -4.66
CA VAL A 148 20.08 5.46 -3.81
C VAL A 148 20.52 5.30 -2.36
N SER A 149 20.47 6.38 -1.58
CA SER A 149 20.89 6.38 -0.17
C SER A 149 19.82 5.80 0.74
N TYR A 150 18.54 6.05 0.41
CA TYR A 150 17.38 5.66 1.22
C TYR A 150 16.30 5.06 0.32
N PHE A 151 15.91 3.83 0.59
CA PHE A 151 14.86 3.12 -0.15
C PHE A 151 13.79 2.58 0.80
N MET A 152 12.53 2.90 0.52
CA MET A 152 11.34 2.53 1.28
C MET A 152 10.30 1.93 0.32
N PRO A 153 10.38 0.64 -0.03
CA PRO A 153 9.39 0.00 -0.90
C PRO A 153 8.05 -0.17 -0.18
N PHE A 154 6.96 0.04 -0.93
CA PHE A 154 5.60 -0.09 -0.42
C PHE A 154 4.67 -0.93 -1.31
N ALA A 155 4.92 -1.01 -2.61
CA ALA A 155 4.07 -1.74 -3.55
C ALA A 155 4.90 -2.50 -4.58
N TYR A 156 4.81 -3.83 -4.60
CA TYR A 156 5.59 -4.69 -5.48
C TYR A 156 7.09 -4.28 -5.46
N ASN A 157 7.64 -3.74 -6.56
CA ASN A 157 9.01 -3.17 -6.62
C ASN A 157 9.04 -1.64 -6.61
N ILE A 158 7.91 -1.00 -6.32
CA ILE A 158 7.80 0.47 -6.23
C ILE A 158 8.06 0.92 -4.81
N GLY A 159 8.89 1.95 -4.67
CA GLY A 159 9.22 2.54 -3.38
C GLY A 159 9.47 4.04 -3.47
N ILE A 160 9.57 4.66 -2.30
CA ILE A 160 10.00 6.05 -2.14
C ILE A 160 11.52 6.03 -1.96
N HIS A 161 12.25 6.89 -2.69
CA HIS A 161 13.70 6.98 -2.58
C HIS A 161 14.22 8.36 -2.98
N ASP A 162 15.42 8.68 -2.52
CA ASP A 162 16.14 9.89 -2.93
C ASP A 162 16.47 9.87 -4.44
N ALA A 163 16.45 11.05 -5.05
CA ALA A 163 16.80 11.24 -6.44
C ALA A 163 17.71 12.46 -6.62
N GLY A 164 18.96 12.31 -6.18
CA GLY A 164 19.96 13.38 -6.24
C GLY A 164 20.34 13.82 -7.65
N TRP A 165 19.87 13.12 -8.68
CA TRP A 165 20.04 13.49 -10.10
C TRP A 165 18.93 14.43 -10.62
N ARG A 166 17.96 14.82 -9.79
CA ARG A 166 16.89 15.74 -10.13
C ARG A 166 17.05 17.06 -9.41
N ASP A 167 16.97 18.16 -10.15
CA ASP A 167 17.01 19.51 -9.60
C ASP A 167 15.63 20.04 -9.25
N THR A 168 14.56 19.42 -9.81
CA THR A 168 13.18 19.85 -9.64
C THR A 168 12.24 18.66 -9.39
N PHE A 169 11.21 18.92 -8.58
CA PHE A 169 10.19 17.97 -8.21
C PHE A 169 8.78 18.60 -8.38
N GLY A 170 7.76 17.76 -8.43
CA GLY A 170 6.39 18.23 -8.50
C GLY A 170 5.88 18.55 -9.91
N GLY A 171 4.73 19.22 -9.97
CA GLY A 171 4.13 19.70 -11.21
C GLY A 171 3.73 18.60 -12.18
N THR A 172 4.05 18.80 -13.46
CA THR A 172 3.67 17.87 -14.54
C THR A 172 4.83 17.00 -15.04
N ILE A 173 5.96 16.99 -14.35
CA ILE A 173 7.18 16.25 -14.76
C ILE A 173 6.89 14.77 -15.00
N TYR A 174 6.08 14.14 -14.14
CA TYR A 174 5.72 12.73 -14.24
C TYR A 174 5.01 12.34 -15.54
N LYS A 175 4.37 13.29 -16.24
CA LYS A 175 3.63 13.00 -17.47
C LYS A 175 4.57 12.53 -18.59
N THR A 176 5.76 13.12 -18.70
CA THR A 176 6.71 12.89 -19.82
C THR A 176 8.13 12.57 -19.39
N SER A 177 8.56 12.99 -18.18
CA SER A 177 9.92 12.81 -17.65
C SER A 177 9.91 12.20 -16.23
N GLY A 178 8.91 11.36 -15.94
CA GLY A 178 8.76 10.63 -14.70
C GLY A 178 9.77 9.50 -14.52
N SER A 179 9.65 8.80 -13.40
CA SER A 179 10.44 7.62 -13.05
C SER A 179 9.97 6.35 -13.78
N HIS A 180 10.58 5.21 -13.45
CA HIS A 180 10.11 3.88 -13.87
C HIS A 180 9.00 3.31 -12.98
N GLY A 181 8.38 4.14 -12.12
CA GLY A 181 7.29 3.77 -11.21
C GLY A 181 7.54 4.16 -9.76
N CYS A 182 8.79 4.25 -9.32
CA CYS A 182 9.16 4.70 -7.98
C CYS A 182 8.87 6.18 -7.75
N ILE A 183 8.79 6.58 -6.49
CA ILE A 183 8.54 7.93 -6.05
C ILE A 183 9.88 8.59 -5.74
N ASN A 184 10.30 9.47 -6.63
CA ASN A 184 11.54 10.23 -6.50
C ASN A 184 11.31 11.45 -5.62
N VAL A 185 12.02 11.57 -4.52
CA VAL A 185 11.96 12.72 -3.60
C VAL A 185 13.31 13.40 -3.45
N PRO A 186 13.37 14.66 -2.97
CA PRO A 186 14.60 15.31 -2.62
C PRO A 186 15.42 14.50 -1.60
N PRO A 187 16.76 14.43 -1.71
CA PRO A 187 17.60 13.63 -0.81
C PRO A 187 17.40 13.93 0.68
N ALA A 188 17.32 15.20 1.05
CA ALA A 188 17.11 15.61 2.44
C ALA A 188 15.75 15.14 2.98
N PHE A 189 14.70 15.18 2.14
CA PHE A 189 13.39 14.68 2.51
C PHE A 189 13.40 13.14 2.64
N ALA A 190 14.05 12.41 1.72
CA ALA A 190 14.18 10.96 1.79
C ALA A 190 14.84 10.51 3.11
N GLU A 191 15.89 11.20 3.55
CA GLU A 191 16.56 10.94 4.83
C GLU A 191 15.62 11.15 6.02
N GLN A 192 14.93 12.28 6.05
CA GLN A 192 13.98 12.60 7.13
C GLN A 192 12.86 11.58 7.21
N LEU A 193 12.22 11.27 6.06
CA LEU A 193 11.13 10.30 5.98
C LEU A 193 11.61 8.90 6.39
N PHE A 194 12.77 8.48 5.90
CA PHE A 194 13.39 7.19 6.25
C PHE A 194 13.60 7.04 7.75
N ASN A 195 14.00 8.09 8.44
CA ASN A 195 14.22 8.06 9.89
C ASN A 195 12.90 8.10 10.68
N ALA A 196 11.83 8.66 10.11
CA ALA A 196 10.55 8.88 10.79
C ALA A 196 9.55 7.72 10.64
N VAL A 197 9.57 7.00 9.50
CA VAL A 197 8.61 5.93 9.23
C VAL A 197 9.13 4.57 9.70
N ASP A 198 8.22 3.65 9.98
CA ASP A 198 8.51 2.26 10.32
C ASP A 198 7.98 1.30 9.25
N LYS A 199 8.52 0.07 9.25
CA LYS A 199 7.92 -1.04 8.53
C LYS A 199 6.47 -1.21 8.99
N GLY A 200 5.54 -1.33 8.04
CA GLY A 200 4.10 -1.43 8.32
C GLY A 200 3.36 -0.09 8.29
N THR A 201 4.05 1.06 8.25
CA THR A 201 3.41 2.37 8.07
C THR A 201 2.54 2.34 6.81
N PRO A 202 1.22 2.65 6.90
CA PRO A 202 0.33 2.71 5.75
C PRO A 202 0.79 3.74 4.72
N VAL A 203 0.58 3.42 3.44
CA VAL A 203 0.80 4.32 2.31
C VAL A 203 -0.48 4.39 1.51
N VAL A 204 -1.12 5.56 1.49
CA VAL A 204 -2.33 5.86 0.74
C VAL A 204 -1.94 6.62 -0.51
N ALA A 205 -2.09 5.99 -1.67
CA ALA A 205 -1.62 6.54 -2.93
C ALA A 205 -2.75 6.61 -3.95
N TYR A 206 -2.97 7.77 -4.59
CA TYR A 206 -4.11 7.98 -5.46
C TYR A 206 -3.85 9.00 -6.57
N TYR A 207 -4.67 8.89 -7.61
CA TYR A 207 -4.86 9.91 -8.64
C TYR A 207 -6.21 10.61 -8.43
N ARG A 208 -6.28 11.91 -8.72
CA ARG A 208 -7.55 12.68 -8.72
C ARG A 208 -8.26 12.63 -10.06
N GLU A 209 -7.53 12.26 -11.10
CA GLU A 209 -8.03 12.10 -12.46
C GLU A 209 -8.02 10.61 -12.82
N ALA A 210 -8.89 10.20 -13.74
CA ALA A 210 -8.90 8.83 -14.23
C ALA A 210 -7.57 8.53 -14.95
N VAL A 211 -6.86 7.51 -14.48
CA VAL A 211 -5.61 7.00 -15.07
C VAL A 211 -5.77 5.52 -15.36
N THR A 212 -5.32 5.10 -16.53
CA THR A 212 -5.27 3.69 -16.90
C THR A 212 -3.85 3.17 -16.78
N LEU A 213 -3.64 2.18 -15.91
CA LEU A 213 -2.35 1.52 -15.73
C LEU A 213 -2.40 0.14 -16.37
N THR A 214 -1.42 -0.17 -17.24
CA THR A 214 -1.33 -1.45 -17.94
C THR A 214 -0.07 -2.24 -17.59
N ASN A 215 0.83 -1.65 -16.79
CA ASN A 215 2.12 -2.26 -16.45
C ASN A 215 1.99 -3.40 -15.43
N ASN A 216 3.00 -4.26 -15.39
CA ASN A 216 3.04 -5.40 -14.49
C ASN A 216 3.05 -5.00 -13.01
N ALA A 217 3.66 -3.89 -12.65
CA ALA A 217 3.68 -3.41 -11.28
C ALA A 217 2.26 -3.10 -10.81
N ALA A 218 1.44 -2.43 -11.62
CA ALA A 218 0.04 -2.15 -11.31
C ALA A 218 -0.79 -3.43 -11.16
N LYS A 219 -0.57 -4.43 -12.04
CA LYS A 219 -1.21 -5.73 -11.95
C LYS A 219 -0.86 -6.47 -10.65
N MET A 220 0.42 -6.56 -10.33
CA MET A 220 0.92 -7.27 -9.15
C MET A 220 0.58 -6.58 -7.84
N SER A 221 0.43 -5.26 -7.88
CA SER A 221 0.11 -4.41 -6.72
C SER A 221 -1.38 -4.31 -6.43
N ASN A 222 -2.25 -4.99 -7.19
CA ASN A 222 -3.72 -4.85 -7.09
C ASN A 222 -4.20 -3.39 -7.22
N ALA A 223 -3.56 -2.58 -8.05
CA ALA A 223 -3.98 -1.21 -8.31
C ALA A 223 -5.38 -1.19 -8.94
N TYR A 224 -6.27 -0.31 -8.46
CA TYR A 224 -7.62 -0.21 -9.02
C TYR A 224 -7.63 0.39 -10.43
N SER A 225 -6.65 1.23 -10.74
CA SER A 225 -6.46 1.79 -12.09
C SER A 225 -5.86 0.79 -13.07
N TYR A 226 -5.50 -0.43 -12.66
CA TYR A 226 -5.01 -1.44 -13.57
C TYR A 226 -6.11 -1.95 -14.49
N VAL A 227 -5.83 -1.91 -15.79
CA VAL A 227 -6.68 -2.47 -16.84
C VAL A 227 -5.85 -3.45 -17.67
N ALA A 228 -6.36 -4.67 -17.84
CA ALA A 228 -5.68 -5.64 -18.70
C ALA A 228 -5.58 -5.11 -20.15
N PRO A 229 -4.44 -5.26 -20.82
CA PRO A 229 -4.22 -4.71 -22.17
C PRO A 229 -5.29 -5.12 -23.22
N ASN A 230 -5.94 -6.28 -23.02
CA ASN A 230 -6.98 -6.80 -23.91
C ASN A 230 -8.42 -6.51 -23.46
N ALA A 231 -8.63 -5.76 -22.36
CA ALA A 231 -9.97 -5.44 -21.85
C ALA A 231 -10.57 -4.17 -22.49
N ALA A 232 -9.84 -3.49 -23.37
CA ALA A 232 -10.24 -2.23 -24.02
C ALA A 232 -10.72 -2.43 -25.47
N GLN A 233 -11.32 -3.61 -25.80
CA GLN A 233 -12.00 -3.85 -27.07
C GLN A 233 -13.49 -4.00 -26.91
#